data_9e89dabccc267e16b6a0f9fabd27382c
#
_entry.id   9e89dabccc267e16b6a0f9fabd27382c
#
_cell.length_a   1.000
_cell.length_b   1.000
_cell.length_c   1.000
_cell.angle_alpha   90.00
_cell.angle_beta   90.00
_cell.angle_gamma   90.00
#
_symmetry.space_group_name_H-M   'P 1'
#
loop_
_entity.id
_entity.type
_entity.pdbx_description
1 polymer ?
#
loop_
_entity_poly.entity_id
_entity_poly.type
_entity_poly.pdbx_seq_one_letter_code
_entity_poly.pdbx_strand_id
1 'polypeptide(L)'
;MKTIAGIFALVWLAISGGQAWSPEERAAALRDPKHALWSRPAPETYRVQIDTTKGRIILEVTRSLAPRGADRFYHLVETGFYDNSRFYRVILGRFVQFGIPGNPAVAAIWQNERIPDDPVRASNVRGTFAYAMTGPDTRTTQIYINTGDQSRQDADGFAPFGRVVEGMEVVDRLYAEYAEKSGGGMRAGRQGKVFEEGNAYLDREFPLLDKLLRASITTISGLRH
;
A
#
# COMPACT_ATOMS: atom_id res chain seq x y z
N MET A 1 53.02 45.52 -9.90
CA MET A 1 52.60 44.16 -9.99
C MET A 1 51.37 44.02 -9.06
N LYS A 2 50.16 43.91 -9.61
CA LYS A 2 48.89 43.75 -8.84
C LYS A 2 48.41 42.31 -9.06
N THR A 3 48.41 41.54 -8.00
CA THR A 3 47.95 40.15 -7.97
C THR A 3 46.45 40.13 -7.79
N ILE A 4 45.72 39.62 -8.77
CA ILE A 4 44.27 39.41 -8.70
C ILE A 4 44.02 38.02 -8.12
N ALA A 5 43.48 37.95 -6.92
CA ALA A 5 43.02 36.70 -6.30
C ALA A 5 41.60 36.39 -6.82
N GLY A 6 41.49 35.35 -7.61
CA GLY A 6 40.20 34.84 -8.09
C GLY A 6 39.52 34.00 -6.99
N ILE A 7 38.36 34.46 -6.57
CA ILE A 7 37.48 33.71 -5.65
C ILE A 7 36.70 32.69 -6.50
N PHE A 8 37.06 31.41 -6.40
CA PHE A 8 36.22 30.31 -6.91
C PHE A 8 35.07 30.06 -5.93
N ALA A 9 33.87 30.51 -6.29
CA ALA A 9 32.66 30.13 -5.60
C ALA A 9 32.31 28.66 -5.99
N LEU A 10 32.50 27.73 -5.07
CA LEU A 10 31.99 26.39 -5.18
C LEU A 10 30.47 26.44 -5.06
N VAL A 11 29.75 26.34 -6.18
CA VAL A 11 28.32 26.09 -6.21
C VAL A 11 28.10 24.63 -5.80
N TRP A 12 27.66 24.43 -4.57
CA TRP A 12 27.12 23.14 -4.13
C TRP A 12 25.77 22.93 -4.83
N LEU A 13 25.73 22.11 -5.87
CA LEU A 13 24.48 21.55 -6.36
C LEU A 13 23.93 20.63 -5.26
N ALA A 14 22.90 21.08 -4.57
CA ALA A 14 22.12 20.23 -3.69
C ALA A 14 21.43 19.19 -4.57
N ILE A 15 21.97 17.95 -4.58
CA ILE A 15 21.27 16.78 -5.09
C ILE A 15 20.09 16.60 -4.15
N SER A 16 18.88 16.92 -4.61
CA SER A 16 17.63 16.62 -3.91
C SER A 16 17.38 15.10 -3.92
N GLY A 17 18.23 14.36 -3.24
CA GLY A 17 17.92 13.01 -2.76
C GLY A 17 16.76 13.18 -1.77
N GLY A 18 15.62 12.55 -2.05
CA GLY A 18 14.45 12.62 -1.18
C GLY A 18 14.86 12.31 0.26
N GLN A 19 14.73 13.30 1.14
CA GLN A 19 15.08 13.18 2.54
C GLN A 19 14.18 12.10 3.15
N ALA A 20 14.79 11.04 3.66
CA ALA A 20 14.04 9.99 4.32
C ALA A 20 13.28 10.58 5.53
N TRP A 21 11.99 10.34 5.61
CA TRP A 21 11.14 10.80 6.70
C TRP A 21 11.64 10.29 8.05
N SER A 22 11.73 11.16 9.03
CA SER A 22 11.97 10.76 10.42
C SER A 22 10.76 9.96 10.95
N PRO A 23 10.95 9.14 11.99
CA PRO A 23 9.82 8.45 12.64
C PRO A 23 8.72 9.41 13.11
N GLU A 24 9.10 10.59 13.61
CA GLU A 24 8.18 11.63 14.08
C GLU A 24 7.36 12.22 12.92
N GLU A 25 8.00 12.53 11.79
CA GLU A 25 7.33 13.05 10.60
C GLU A 25 6.34 12.02 10.03
N ARG A 26 6.71 10.73 9.98
CA ARG A 26 5.80 9.65 9.57
C ARG A 26 4.59 9.56 10.49
N ALA A 27 4.83 9.57 11.80
CA ALA A 27 3.76 9.52 12.79
C ALA A 27 2.84 10.75 12.72
N ALA A 28 3.38 11.93 12.44
CA ALA A 28 2.59 13.15 12.25
C ALA A 28 1.70 13.05 10.99
N ALA A 29 2.27 12.63 9.86
CA ALA A 29 1.52 12.43 8.61
C ALA A 29 0.40 11.39 8.77
N LEU A 30 0.65 10.27 9.46
CA LEU A 30 -0.36 9.24 9.71
C LEU A 30 -1.53 9.70 10.59
N ARG A 31 -1.33 10.75 11.41
CA ARG A 31 -2.38 11.33 12.26
C ARG A 31 -3.14 12.47 11.59
N ASP A 32 -2.65 12.97 10.46
CA ASP A 32 -3.26 14.09 9.74
C ASP A 32 -3.52 13.71 8.25
N PRO A 33 -4.72 13.25 7.91
CA PRO A 33 -5.07 12.96 6.51
C PRO A 33 -5.04 14.18 5.58
N LYS A 34 -4.93 15.39 6.12
CA LYS A 34 -4.79 16.64 5.36
C LYS A 34 -3.33 17.10 5.18
N HIS A 35 -2.38 16.34 5.74
CA HIS A 35 -0.97 16.65 5.59
C HIS A 35 -0.58 16.75 4.10
N ALA A 36 0.24 17.74 3.75
CA ALA A 36 0.62 18.05 2.36
C ALA A 36 1.26 16.89 1.60
N LEU A 37 1.80 15.89 2.30
CA LEU A 37 2.33 14.67 1.73
C LEU A 37 1.30 13.98 0.83
N TRP A 38 0.05 13.85 1.30
CA TRP A 38 -0.98 13.04 0.64
C TRP A 38 -1.44 13.59 -0.71
N SER A 39 -1.10 14.84 -1.03
CA SER A 39 -1.38 15.48 -2.32
C SER A 39 -0.21 15.43 -3.32
N ARG A 40 0.94 14.90 -2.93
CA ARG A 40 2.09 14.78 -3.83
C ARG A 40 1.89 13.62 -4.80
N PRO A 41 2.26 13.78 -6.08
CA PRO A 41 2.25 12.65 -7.00
C PRO A 41 3.37 11.67 -6.66
N ALA A 42 3.08 10.37 -6.77
CA ALA A 42 4.09 9.33 -6.72
C ALA A 42 4.93 9.32 -8.01
N PRO A 43 6.11 8.68 -8.01
CA PRO A 43 6.85 8.36 -9.23
C PRO A 43 6.01 7.55 -10.22
N GLU A 44 6.29 7.71 -11.53
CA GLU A 44 5.53 7.02 -12.57
C GLU A 44 5.61 5.49 -12.45
N THR A 45 6.77 5.00 -12.06
CA THR A 45 6.98 3.58 -11.75
C THR A 45 7.80 3.44 -10.49
N TYR A 46 7.36 2.57 -9.57
CA TYR A 46 8.11 2.26 -8.36
C TYR A 46 7.86 0.82 -7.92
N ARG A 47 8.79 0.29 -7.12
CA ARG A 47 8.66 -1.04 -6.52
C ARG A 47 8.52 -0.94 -5.01
N VAL A 48 7.68 -1.82 -4.49
CA VAL A 48 7.45 -1.98 -3.06
C VAL A 48 7.86 -3.40 -2.66
N GLN A 49 8.79 -3.50 -1.73
CA GLN A 49 9.10 -4.75 -1.04
C GLN A 49 8.15 -4.90 0.14
N ILE A 50 7.50 -6.04 0.23
CA ILE A 50 6.70 -6.46 1.38
C ILE A 50 7.40 -7.66 2.01
N ASP A 51 7.90 -7.50 3.23
CA ASP A 51 8.42 -8.60 4.04
C ASP A 51 7.27 -9.20 4.85
N THR A 52 7.09 -10.51 4.74
CA THR A 52 6.01 -11.25 5.41
C THR A 52 6.53 -12.39 6.25
N THR A 53 5.68 -13.01 7.06
CA THR A 53 6.01 -14.25 7.80
C THR A 53 6.27 -15.45 6.88
N LYS A 54 5.88 -15.39 5.59
CA LYS A 54 6.07 -16.46 4.59
C LYS A 54 7.20 -16.18 3.59
N GLY A 55 7.81 -14.99 3.65
CA GLY A 55 8.85 -14.56 2.73
C GLY A 55 8.61 -13.17 2.16
N ARG A 56 9.35 -12.86 1.11
CA ARG A 56 9.32 -11.54 0.48
C ARG A 56 8.42 -11.54 -0.75
N ILE A 57 7.72 -10.43 -0.96
CA ILE A 57 6.93 -10.13 -2.15
C ILE A 57 7.42 -8.80 -2.71
N ILE A 58 7.61 -8.69 -4.03
CA ILE A 58 7.91 -7.42 -4.70
C ILE A 58 6.72 -7.04 -5.59
N LEU A 59 6.15 -5.90 -5.30
CA LEU A 59 5.12 -5.26 -6.10
C LEU A 59 5.76 -4.22 -7.03
N GLU A 60 5.34 -4.18 -8.28
CA GLU A 60 5.66 -3.10 -9.22
C GLU A 60 4.39 -2.30 -9.49
N VAL A 61 4.45 -1.00 -9.22
CA VAL A 61 3.37 -0.04 -9.47
C VAL A 61 3.64 0.71 -10.74
N THR A 62 2.59 0.89 -11.56
CA THR A 62 2.57 1.78 -12.73
C THR A 62 1.50 2.84 -12.49
N ARG A 63 1.92 4.05 -12.16
CA ARG A 63 1.05 5.16 -11.74
C ARG A 63 -0.01 5.48 -12.78
N SER A 64 0.33 5.51 -14.08
CA SER A 64 -0.60 5.82 -15.17
C SER A 64 -1.81 4.89 -15.26
N LEU A 65 -1.75 3.68 -14.68
CA LEU A 65 -2.89 2.75 -14.67
C LEU A 65 -4.02 3.24 -13.74
N ALA A 66 -3.69 3.74 -12.54
CA ALA A 66 -4.66 4.30 -11.60
C ALA A 66 -3.96 5.34 -10.70
N PRO A 67 -3.80 6.60 -11.17
CA PRO A 67 -2.93 7.59 -10.53
C PRO A 67 -3.29 7.89 -9.07
N ARG A 68 -4.57 8.05 -8.74
CA ARG A 68 -5.01 8.36 -7.37
C ARG A 68 -4.71 7.23 -6.41
N GLY A 69 -4.96 5.98 -6.85
CA GLY A 69 -4.64 4.78 -6.09
C GLY A 69 -3.14 4.63 -5.89
N ALA A 70 -2.34 4.80 -6.95
CA ALA A 70 -0.89 4.70 -6.90
C ALA A 70 -0.27 5.75 -5.98
N ASP A 71 -0.71 7.01 -6.05
CA ASP A 71 -0.25 8.10 -5.17
C ASP A 71 -0.55 7.79 -3.70
N ARG A 72 -1.79 7.38 -3.39
CA ARG A 72 -2.19 7.00 -2.04
C ARG A 72 -1.34 5.83 -1.51
N PHE A 73 -1.15 4.78 -2.30
CA PHE A 73 -0.39 3.60 -1.91
C PHE A 73 1.08 3.93 -1.64
N TYR A 74 1.71 4.74 -2.51
CA TYR A 74 3.09 5.20 -2.33
C TYR A 74 3.31 5.81 -0.95
N HIS A 75 2.48 6.79 -0.59
CA HIS A 75 2.64 7.51 0.67
C HIS A 75 2.25 6.68 1.89
N LEU A 76 1.27 5.78 1.78
CA LEU A 76 0.96 4.83 2.86
C LEU A 76 2.14 3.89 3.12
N VAL A 77 2.85 3.42 2.07
CA VAL A 77 4.09 2.63 2.23
C VAL A 77 5.21 3.48 2.83
N GLU A 78 5.42 4.69 2.30
CA GLU A 78 6.48 5.60 2.74
C GLU A 78 6.37 5.97 4.22
N THR A 79 5.14 6.11 4.72
CA THR A 79 4.87 6.42 6.13
C THR A 79 4.85 5.20 7.06
N GLY A 80 4.99 3.98 6.52
CA GLY A 80 4.93 2.74 7.31
C GLY A 80 3.52 2.34 7.75
N PHE A 81 2.47 2.84 7.07
CA PHE A 81 1.08 2.57 7.41
C PHE A 81 0.75 1.06 7.45
N TYR A 82 1.33 0.27 6.55
CA TYR A 82 1.08 -1.16 6.44
C TYR A 82 1.93 -2.01 7.38
N ASP A 83 2.95 -1.43 8.02
CA ASP A 83 3.90 -2.17 8.85
C ASP A 83 3.19 -2.86 10.01
N ASN A 84 3.61 -4.09 10.29
CA ASN A 84 3.03 -4.95 11.34
C ASN A 84 1.50 -5.14 11.20
N SER A 85 0.96 -5.20 9.98
CA SER A 85 -0.45 -5.53 9.73
C SER A 85 -0.67 -7.02 9.47
N ARG A 86 -1.91 -7.43 9.17
CA ARG A 86 -2.28 -8.83 8.91
C ARG A 86 -2.90 -8.98 7.54
N PHE A 87 -2.68 -10.15 6.91
CA PHE A 87 -3.47 -10.59 5.76
C PHE A 87 -4.78 -11.21 6.28
N TYR A 88 -5.72 -10.33 6.64
CA TYR A 88 -6.93 -10.72 7.37
C TYR A 88 -8.02 -11.38 6.53
N ARG A 89 -7.86 -11.44 5.20
CA ARG A 89 -8.82 -12.09 4.31
C ARG A 89 -8.08 -12.72 3.14
N VAL A 90 -7.98 -14.05 3.17
CA VAL A 90 -7.33 -14.84 2.12
C VAL A 90 -8.34 -15.84 1.56
N ILE A 91 -8.69 -15.69 0.27
CA ILE A 91 -9.63 -16.56 -0.44
C ILE A 91 -8.87 -17.27 -1.54
N LEU A 92 -8.64 -18.58 -1.32
CA LEU A 92 -7.85 -19.42 -2.24
C LEU A 92 -8.35 -19.29 -3.69
N GLY A 93 -7.41 -19.11 -4.61
CA GLY A 93 -7.69 -19.01 -6.04
C GLY A 93 -8.43 -17.71 -6.45
N ARG A 94 -8.64 -16.77 -5.51
CA ARG A 94 -9.28 -15.50 -5.79
C ARG A 94 -8.40 -14.32 -5.46
N PHE A 95 -8.17 -14.04 -4.19
CA PHE A 95 -7.36 -12.89 -3.75
C PHE A 95 -6.90 -13.01 -2.30
N VAL A 96 -5.91 -12.19 -1.98
CA VAL A 96 -5.42 -11.91 -0.63
C VAL A 96 -5.64 -10.44 -0.33
N GLN A 97 -6.26 -10.09 0.80
CA GLN A 97 -6.57 -8.72 1.19
C GLN A 97 -5.88 -8.33 2.50
N PHE A 98 -5.34 -7.11 2.50
CA PHE A 98 -4.69 -6.45 3.65
C PHE A 98 -4.97 -4.95 3.63
N GLY A 99 -4.42 -4.18 4.57
CA GLY A 99 -4.45 -2.72 4.52
C GLY A 99 -5.35 -2.05 5.55
N ILE A 100 -5.77 -2.80 6.59
CA ILE A 100 -6.21 -2.21 7.86
C ILE A 100 -4.97 -2.19 8.75
N PRO A 101 -4.52 -1.03 9.27
CA PRO A 101 -3.32 -0.96 10.09
C PRO A 101 -3.54 -1.67 11.44
N GLY A 102 -2.47 -2.26 11.98
CA GLY A 102 -2.55 -2.97 13.25
C GLY A 102 -2.80 -2.09 14.46
N ASN A 103 -2.56 -0.78 14.34
CA ASN A 103 -2.84 0.23 15.37
C ASN A 103 -4.26 0.79 15.22
N PRO A 104 -5.18 0.55 16.19
CA PRO A 104 -6.57 0.99 16.07
C PRO A 104 -6.73 2.51 16.04
N ALA A 105 -5.84 3.29 16.66
CA ALA A 105 -5.90 4.75 16.58
C ALA A 105 -5.64 5.27 15.16
N VAL A 106 -4.71 4.65 14.44
CA VAL A 106 -4.47 4.95 13.01
C VAL A 106 -5.63 4.43 12.17
N ALA A 107 -6.14 3.23 12.46
CA ALA A 107 -7.26 2.63 11.74
C ALA A 107 -8.51 3.51 11.81
N ALA A 108 -8.84 4.06 12.97
CA ALA A 108 -9.99 4.95 13.19
C ALA A 108 -9.91 6.24 12.35
N ILE A 109 -8.70 6.78 12.15
CA ILE A 109 -8.50 7.97 11.31
C ILE A 109 -8.74 7.62 9.84
N TRP A 110 -8.15 6.51 9.36
CA TRP A 110 -8.08 6.20 7.94
C TRP A 110 -9.25 5.40 7.36
N GLN A 111 -10.10 4.82 8.20
CA GLN A 111 -11.22 3.98 7.73
C GLN A 111 -12.20 4.70 6.81
N ASN A 112 -12.30 6.04 6.91
CA ASN A 112 -13.22 6.87 6.12
C ASN A 112 -12.52 7.84 5.17
N GLU A 113 -11.18 7.82 5.08
CA GLU A 113 -10.40 8.69 4.22
C GLU A 113 -10.40 8.20 2.76
N ARG A 114 -11.53 8.48 2.10
CA ARG A 114 -11.81 8.01 0.74
C ARG A 114 -11.01 8.75 -0.31
N ILE A 115 -10.73 8.06 -1.41
CA ILE A 115 -10.22 8.64 -2.65
C ILE A 115 -11.20 8.39 -3.80
N PRO A 116 -11.37 9.34 -4.74
CA PRO A 116 -12.18 9.14 -5.93
C PRO A 116 -11.65 7.98 -6.78
N ASP A 117 -12.53 7.31 -7.53
CA ASP A 117 -12.14 6.20 -8.37
C ASP A 117 -11.25 6.63 -9.54
N ASP A 118 -10.35 5.75 -9.91
CA ASP A 118 -9.60 5.79 -11.16
C ASP A 118 -10.33 4.95 -12.22
N PRO A 119 -10.22 5.29 -13.50
CA PRO A 119 -10.73 4.43 -14.56
C PRO A 119 -9.96 3.11 -14.61
N VAL A 120 -10.65 2.02 -14.92
CA VAL A 120 -10.03 0.70 -15.13
C VAL A 120 -9.24 0.71 -16.43
N ARG A 121 -7.92 0.56 -16.34
CA ARG A 121 -6.99 0.53 -17.47
C ARG A 121 -6.22 -0.77 -17.60
N ALA A 122 -6.37 -1.66 -16.62
CA ALA A 122 -5.79 -2.99 -16.61
C ALA A 122 -6.79 -3.98 -16.05
N SER A 123 -6.70 -5.25 -16.44
CA SER A 123 -7.63 -6.28 -15.97
C SER A 123 -7.17 -6.91 -14.67
N ASN A 124 -8.14 -7.33 -13.85
CA ASN A 124 -7.96 -8.02 -12.58
C ASN A 124 -7.57 -9.49 -12.78
N VAL A 125 -6.42 -9.74 -13.37
CA VAL A 125 -5.87 -11.09 -13.57
C VAL A 125 -4.89 -11.47 -12.45
N ARG A 126 -4.54 -12.76 -12.37
CA ARG A 126 -3.57 -13.24 -11.37
C ARG A 126 -2.31 -12.38 -11.33
N GLY A 127 -1.91 -12.02 -10.11
CA GLY A 127 -0.74 -11.22 -9.81
C GLY A 127 -0.99 -9.70 -9.82
N THR A 128 -2.08 -9.21 -10.41
CA THR A 128 -2.43 -7.78 -10.31
C THR A 128 -3.00 -7.45 -8.92
N PHE A 129 -2.95 -6.18 -8.54
CA PHE A 129 -3.51 -5.72 -7.28
C PHE A 129 -4.22 -4.37 -7.44
N ALA A 130 -5.26 -4.18 -6.63
CA ALA A 130 -6.11 -3.00 -6.65
C ALA A 130 -6.63 -2.67 -5.24
N TYR A 131 -7.30 -1.53 -5.12
CA TYR A 131 -8.01 -1.19 -3.89
C TYR A 131 -9.32 -1.96 -3.75
N ALA A 132 -9.58 -2.44 -2.53
CA ALA A 132 -10.91 -2.90 -2.16
C ALA A 132 -11.85 -1.71 -2.01
N MET A 133 -13.10 -1.90 -2.45
CA MET A 133 -14.16 -0.90 -2.33
C MET A 133 -15.52 -1.56 -2.12
N THR A 134 -16.51 -0.81 -1.65
CA THR A 134 -17.90 -1.26 -1.46
C THR A 134 -18.86 -0.69 -2.48
N GLY A 135 -18.41 0.26 -3.26
CA GLY A 135 -19.13 0.97 -4.30
C GLY A 135 -18.27 2.11 -4.85
N PRO A 136 -18.80 2.94 -5.74
CA PRO A 136 -18.07 4.07 -6.31
C PRO A 136 -17.51 5.01 -5.24
N ASP A 137 -16.29 5.50 -5.44
CA ASP A 137 -15.59 6.47 -4.59
C ASP A 137 -15.50 6.08 -3.10
N THR A 138 -15.37 4.76 -2.82
CA THR A 138 -15.25 4.25 -1.44
C THR A 138 -13.91 3.62 -1.11
N ARG A 139 -12.91 3.74 -1.99
CA ARG A 139 -11.55 3.28 -1.75
C ARG A 139 -10.89 4.07 -0.64
N THR A 140 -10.26 3.40 0.32
CA THR A 140 -9.52 4.03 1.43
C THR A 140 -8.06 3.60 1.48
N THR A 141 -7.77 2.49 2.14
CA THR A 141 -6.40 1.98 2.37
C THR A 141 -6.22 0.50 2.09
N GLN A 142 -7.33 -0.23 1.94
CA GLN A 142 -7.30 -1.69 1.80
C GLN A 142 -6.96 -2.10 0.37
N ILE A 143 -6.01 -3.03 0.26
CA ILE A 143 -5.48 -3.57 -1.01
C ILE A 143 -5.81 -5.05 -1.09
N TYR A 144 -6.08 -5.55 -2.28
CA TYR A 144 -6.08 -6.97 -2.56
C TYR A 144 -5.14 -7.32 -3.71
N ILE A 145 -4.50 -8.52 -3.62
CA ILE A 145 -3.68 -9.12 -4.68
C ILE A 145 -4.47 -10.28 -5.26
N ASN A 146 -4.66 -10.30 -6.56
CA ASN A 146 -5.35 -11.39 -7.26
C ASN A 146 -4.49 -12.67 -7.29
N THR A 147 -5.00 -13.77 -6.75
CA THR A 147 -4.39 -15.11 -6.83
C THR A 147 -4.99 -15.98 -7.93
N GLY A 148 -6.05 -15.49 -8.58
CA GLY A 148 -6.71 -16.08 -9.74
C GLY A 148 -7.21 -15.01 -10.70
N ASP A 149 -7.92 -15.44 -11.73
CA ASP A 149 -8.59 -14.53 -12.66
C ASP A 149 -9.86 -13.94 -12.01
N GLN A 150 -9.89 -12.64 -11.85
CA GLN A 150 -10.99 -11.85 -11.32
C GLN A 150 -11.43 -10.75 -12.32
N SER A 151 -11.22 -10.97 -13.63
CA SER A 151 -11.51 -9.99 -14.69
C SER A 151 -12.97 -9.49 -14.69
N ARG A 152 -13.90 -10.21 -14.11
CA ARG A 152 -15.30 -9.73 -13.91
C ARG A 152 -15.36 -8.44 -13.08
N GLN A 153 -14.39 -8.21 -12.18
CA GLN A 153 -14.34 -7.02 -11.34
C GLN A 153 -13.98 -5.75 -12.12
N ASP A 154 -13.49 -5.88 -13.37
CA ASP A 154 -13.20 -4.74 -14.23
C ASP A 154 -14.46 -3.93 -14.52
N ALA A 155 -15.58 -4.61 -14.76
CA ALA A 155 -16.90 -3.97 -14.96
C ALA A 155 -17.44 -3.30 -13.70
N ASP A 156 -17.03 -3.74 -12.51
CA ASP A 156 -17.42 -3.16 -11.23
C ASP A 156 -16.52 -1.97 -10.81
N GLY A 157 -15.54 -1.58 -11.66
CA GLY A 157 -14.69 -0.41 -11.44
C GLY A 157 -13.43 -0.67 -10.57
N PHE A 158 -13.10 -1.92 -10.27
CA PHE A 158 -11.85 -2.23 -9.57
C PHE A 158 -10.66 -2.00 -10.51
N ALA A 159 -9.89 -0.95 -10.27
CA ALA A 159 -8.79 -0.50 -11.13
C ALA A 159 -7.43 -0.99 -10.61
N PRO A 160 -6.81 -2.03 -11.23
CA PRO A 160 -5.45 -2.42 -10.89
C PRO A 160 -4.45 -1.32 -11.22
N PHE A 161 -3.47 -1.13 -10.33
CA PHE A 161 -2.41 -0.12 -10.50
C PHE A 161 -1.00 -0.71 -10.45
N GLY A 162 -0.88 -2.04 -10.40
CA GLY A 162 0.38 -2.74 -10.42
C GLY A 162 0.24 -4.25 -10.39
N ARG A 163 1.38 -4.92 -10.27
CA ARG A 163 1.46 -6.38 -10.26
C ARG A 163 2.56 -6.88 -9.32
N VAL A 164 2.43 -8.11 -8.87
CA VAL A 164 3.51 -8.86 -8.23
C VAL A 164 4.54 -9.24 -9.29
N VAL A 165 5.80 -8.86 -9.10
CA VAL A 165 6.92 -9.18 -9.99
C VAL A 165 7.84 -10.25 -9.41
N GLU A 166 7.84 -10.44 -8.08
CA GLU A 166 8.55 -11.50 -7.38
C GLU A 166 7.73 -11.96 -6.16
N GLY A 167 7.80 -13.24 -5.80
CA GLY A 167 7.17 -13.77 -4.59
C GLY A 167 5.68 -14.12 -4.74
N MET A 168 5.18 -14.38 -5.95
CA MET A 168 3.79 -14.81 -6.12
C MET A 168 3.51 -16.16 -5.43
N GLU A 169 4.51 -17.03 -5.33
CA GLU A 169 4.47 -18.27 -4.56
C GLU A 169 4.40 -18.03 -3.04
N VAL A 170 4.87 -16.87 -2.56
CA VAL A 170 4.69 -16.44 -1.17
C VAL A 170 3.25 -16.04 -0.93
N VAL A 171 2.65 -15.27 -1.86
CA VAL A 171 1.23 -14.89 -1.81
C VAL A 171 0.33 -16.13 -1.75
N ASP A 172 0.63 -17.16 -2.55
CA ASP A 172 -0.15 -18.40 -2.59
C ASP A 172 -0.08 -19.24 -1.30
N ARG A 173 0.98 -19.06 -0.50
CA ARG A 173 1.18 -19.77 0.77
C ARG A 173 0.64 -19.04 2.00
N LEU A 174 0.05 -17.86 1.83
CA LEU A 174 -0.56 -17.14 2.95
C LEU A 174 -1.74 -17.93 3.51
N TYR A 175 -1.87 -17.93 4.83
CA TYR A 175 -2.84 -18.75 5.54
C TYR A 175 -4.29 -18.39 5.17
N ALA A 176 -5.03 -19.35 4.64
CA ALA A 176 -6.35 -19.12 4.01
C ALA A 176 -7.53 -19.76 4.76
N GLU A 177 -7.30 -20.60 5.79
CA GLU A 177 -8.39 -21.36 6.39
C GLU A 177 -9.40 -20.54 7.19
N TYR A 178 -9.02 -19.30 7.59
CA TYR A 178 -9.99 -18.38 8.18
C TYR A 178 -10.90 -17.72 7.13
N ALA A 179 -10.44 -17.60 5.88
CA ALA A 179 -11.19 -17.08 4.74
C ALA A 179 -11.93 -15.76 5.07
N GLU A 180 -13.25 -15.79 5.05
CA GLU A 180 -14.11 -14.62 5.35
C GLU A 180 -14.25 -14.35 6.86
N LYS A 181 -13.86 -15.28 7.73
CA LYS A 181 -14.12 -15.17 9.19
C LYS A 181 -13.28 -14.09 9.85
N SER A 182 -12.02 -13.94 9.43
CA SER A 182 -11.05 -13.04 10.06
C SER A 182 -11.12 -11.57 9.57
N GLY A 183 -11.92 -11.28 8.57
CA GLY A 183 -12.04 -9.92 8.04
C GLY A 183 -12.86 -9.87 6.77
N GLY A 184 -13.79 -10.79 6.62
CA GLY A 184 -14.69 -10.88 5.48
C GLY A 184 -15.35 -9.56 5.21
N GLY A 185 -15.35 -9.16 3.94
CA GLY A 185 -15.63 -7.88 3.34
C GLY A 185 -16.49 -6.91 4.14
N MET A 186 -16.28 -5.64 3.92
CA MET A 186 -17.03 -4.56 4.58
C MET A 186 -18.56 -4.76 4.51
N ARG A 187 -19.08 -5.36 3.41
CA ARG A 187 -20.50 -5.71 3.25
C ARG A 187 -20.97 -6.76 4.26
N ALA A 188 -20.08 -7.61 4.77
CA ALA A 188 -20.41 -8.62 5.77
C ALA A 188 -20.34 -8.08 7.21
N GLY A 189 -19.97 -6.82 7.43
CA GLY A 189 -19.87 -6.19 8.75
C GLY A 189 -18.79 -6.77 9.66
N ARG A 190 -17.88 -7.61 9.14
CA ARG A 190 -16.91 -8.37 9.97
C ARG A 190 -15.62 -7.61 10.24
N GLN A 191 -15.42 -6.43 9.64
CA GLN A 191 -14.22 -5.63 9.83
C GLN A 191 -14.31 -4.66 11.02
N GLY A 192 -15.48 -4.45 11.62
CA GLY A 192 -15.66 -3.50 12.72
C GLY A 192 -14.64 -3.71 13.84
N LYS A 193 -14.53 -4.94 14.36
CA LYS A 193 -13.55 -5.26 15.41
C LYS A 193 -12.10 -5.14 14.97
N VAL A 194 -11.81 -5.37 13.70
CA VAL A 194 -10.44 -5.17 13.16
C VAL A 194 -10.07 -3.69 13.22
N PHE A 195 -10.99 -2.78 12.91
CA PHE A 195 -10.78 -1.34 13.04
C PHE A 195 -10.72 -0.88 14.51
N GLU A 196 -11.55 -1.46 15.37
CA GLU A 196 -11.67 -1.07 16.78
C GLU A 196 -10.52 -1.56 17.65
N GLU A 197 -10.04 -2.79 17.45
CA GLU A 197 -9.06 -3.45 18.33
C GLU A 197 -7.74 -3.76 17.58
N GLY A 198 -7.70 -3.67 16.25
CA GLY A 198 -6.50 -3.88 15.44
C GLY A 198 -5.89 -5.27 15.58
N ASN A 199 -4.56 -5.32 15.70
CA ASN A 199 -3.83 -6.57 15.83
C ASN A 199 -4.18 -7.35 17.08
N ALA A 200 -4.57 -6.69 18.18
CA ALA A 200 -4.93 -7.38 19.43
C ALA A 200 -6.12 -8.33 19.22
N TYR A 201 -7.11 -7.89 18.44
CA TYR A 201 -8.23 -8.74 18.05
C TYR A 201 -7.80 -9.88 17.14
N LEU A 202 -7.05 -9.57 16.06
CA LEU A 202 -6.66 -10.56 15.07
C LEU A 202 -5.72 -11.61 15.66
N ASP A 203 -4.75 -11.24 16.50
CA ASP A 203 -3.81 -12.18 17.12
C ASP A 203 -4.49 -13.07 18.17
N ARG A 204 -5.54 -12.60 18.84
CA ARG A 204 -6.32 -13.37 19.80
C ARG A 204 -7.27 -14.36 19.14
N GLU A 205 -8.05 -13.90 18.16
CA GLU A 205 -9.12 -14.70 17.56
C GLU A 205 -8.63 -15.51 16.34
N PHE A 206 -7.57 -15.04 15.67
CA PHE A 206 -7.06 -15.61 14.41
C PHE A 206 -5.52 -15.71 14.41
N PRO A 207 -4.92 -16.43 15.39
CA PRO A 207 -3.48 -16.42 15.64
C PRO A 207 -2.61 -16.96 14.50
N LEU A 208 -3.18 -17.69 13.55
CA LEU A 208 -2.47 -18.26 12.41
C LEU A 208 -2.41 -17.32 11.19
N LEU A 209 -3.01 -16.12 11.27
CA LEU A 209 -2.90 -15.16 10.18
C LEU A 209 -1.44 -14.77 9.93
N ASP A 210 -1.06 -14.79 8.66
CA ASP A 210 0.24 -14.28 8.26
C ASP A 210 0.33 -12.77 8.42
N LYS A 211 1.55 -12.30 8.72
CA LYS A 211 1.84 -10.90 9.02
C LYS A 211 2.55 -10.24 7.84
N LEU A 212 2.14 -9.04 7.51
CA LEU A 212 2.93 -8.08 6.77
C LEU A 212 3.84 -7.41 7.81
N LEU A 213 5.12 -7.76 7.81
CA LEU A 213 6.08 -7.27 8.80
C LEU A 213 6.49 -5.83 8.49
N ARG A 214 6.78 -5.56 7.22
CA ARG A 214 7.20 -4.26 6.73
C ARG A 214 6.90 -4.10 5.25
N ALA A 215 6.53 -2.89 4.84
CA ALA A 215 6.48 -2.46 3.45
C ALA A 215 7.47 -1.31 3.22
N SER A 216 8.24 -1.34 2.12
CA SER A 216 9.23 -0.30 1.82
C SER A 216 9.38 -0.07 0.32
N ILE A 217 9.61 1.19 -0.07
CA ILE A 217 9.95 1.55 -1.45
C ILE A 217 11.39 1.11 -1.72
N THR A 218 11.64 0.34 -2.78
CA THR A 218 12.97 -0.22 -3.10
C THR A 218 13.58 0.33 -4.38
N THR A 219 12.77 0.66 -5.39
CA THR A 219 13.24 1.17 -6.68
C THR A 219 12.27 2.20 -7.20
N ILE A 220 12.80 3.31 -7.71
CA ILE A 220 12.05 4.37 -8.37
C ILE A 220 12.62 4.50 -9.78
N SER A 221 11.82 4.21 -10.82
CA SER A 221 12.21 4.43 -12.21
C SER A 221 11.69 5.81 -12.64
N GLY A 222 12.58 6.61 -13.25
CA GLY A 222 12.22 7.96 -13.73
C GLY A 222 13.18 9.07 -13.37
N LEU A 223 14.15 8.84 -12.50
CA LEU A 223 15.31 9.72 -12.35
C LEU A 223 16.31 9.34 -13.46
N ARG A 224 16.12 9.88 -14.68
CA ARG A 224 17.23 9.94 -15.65
C ARG A 224 18.19 11.00 -15.14
N HIS A 225 19.41 10.58 -14.87
CA HIS A 225 20.55 11.46 -14.58
C HIS A 225 20.90 12.32 -15.79
#